data_44667fb9d4caaa07f9f1f4588e740430
#
_entry.id   44667fb9d4caaa07f9f1f4588e740430
#
_cell.length_a   1.000
_cell.length_b   1.000
_cell.length_c   1.000
_cell.angle_alpha   90.00
_cell.angle_beta   90.00
_cell.angle_gamma   90.00
#
_symmetry.space_group_name_H-M   'P 1'
#
loop_
_entity.id
_entity.type
_entity.pdbx_description
1 polymer ?
#
loop_
_entity_poly.entity_id
_entity_poly.type
_entity_poly.pdbx_seq_one_letter_code
_entity_poly.pdbx_strand_id
1 'polypeptide(L)'
;LGRVGYLRAFDEALINANVNEDVTVDVPPEKAFGSRDPNKVRLIPLRKLGDKADEAKVGDVIEMDNRVGIIRSISSGRVQIDFNHRLAGKTITYSFKVVKVLENDRERVVALIRRRMPVKQDKLNVVINNDGMLDIFIPEEYYMQEGLQIVKRGIANDIFKYVKSIKSIRFIEVYERKEDAKESKVEEKRAAVEEEVKQEEQAQVSTSTGNT
;
A
#
# COMPACT_ATOMS: atom_id res chain seq x y z
N LEU A 1 0.12 12.97 3.77
CA LEU A 1 -0.39 12.08 4.80
C LEU A 1 -0.22 12.81 6.13
N GLY A 2 -1.33 13.31 6.72
CA GLY A 2 -1.33 13.90 8.05
C GLY A 2 -0.76 12.89 9.04
N ARG A 3 0.23 13.30 9.79
CA ARG A 3 0.83 12.48 10.85
C ARG A 3 -0.16 12.36 11.98
N VAL A 4 -0.97 11.34 11.94
CA VAL A 4 -1.86 11.01 13.04
C VAL A 4 -1.03 10.27 14.08
N GLY A 5 -1.23 10.57 15.36
CA GLY A 5 -0.36 10.07 16.45
C GLY A 5 -0.22 8.55 16.52
N TYR A 6 -1.22 7.78 16.06
CA TYR A 6 -1.17 6.32 16.02
C TYR A 6 -0.10 5.76 15.04
N LEU A 7 0.19 6.49 13.94
CA LEU A 7 1.26 6.09 13.00
C LEU A 7 2.64 6.21 13.65
N ARG A 8 2.81 7.17 14.57
CA ARG A 8 4.10 7.34 15.27
C ARG A 8 4.39 6.18 16.22
N ALA A 9 3.40 5.74 16.99
CA ALA A 9 3.57 4.58 17.88
C ALA A 9 3.86 3.29 17.10
N PHE A 10 3.23 3.13 15.93
CA PHE A 10 3.49 2.02 15.02
C PHE A 10 4.90 2.11 14.41
N ASP A 11 5.34 3.30 13.97
CA ASP A 11 6.68 3.51 13.43
C ASP A 11 7.77 3.21 14.47
N GLU A 12 7.57 3.63 15.74
CA GLU A 12 8.48 3.33 16.85
C GLU A 12 8.59 1.83 17.13
N ALA A 13 7.46 1.10 17.04
CA ALA A 13 7.46 -0.34 17.20
C ALA A 13 8.13 -1.07 16.04
N LEU A 14 7.93 -0.59 14.80
CA LEU A 14 8.61 -1.15 13.62
C LEU A 14 10.13 -1.04 13.69
N ILE A 15 10.67 0.07 14.22
CA ILE A 15 12.11 0.29 14.33
C ILE A 15 12.76 -0.76 15.25
N ASN A 16 12.03 -1.21 16.28
CA ASN A 16 12.52 -2.15 17.29
C ASN A 16 12.12 -3.61 17.01
N ALA A 17 11.37 -3.88 15.95
CA ALA A 17 10.90 -5.20 15.61
C ALA A 17 11.95 -6.02 14.86
N ASN A 18 12.09 -7.29 15.22
CA ASN A 18 12.92 -8.24 14.48
C ASN A 18 12.18 -8.81 13.26
N VAL A 19 12.96 -9.25 12.27
CA VAL A 19 12.41 -9.92 11.08
C VAL A 19 11.79 -11.26 11.49
N ASN A 20 10.59 -11.55 10.97
CA ASN A 20 9.79 -12.75 11.22
C ASN A 20 9.22 -12.87 12.65
N GLU A 21 9.32 -11.84 13.46
CA GLU A 21 8.68 -11.79 14.78
C GLU A 21 7.28 -11.18 14.67
N ASP A 22 6.32 -11.78 15.40
CA ASP A 22 4.97 -11.23 15.53
C ASP A 22 4.98 -10.19 16.65
N VAL A 23 4.71 -8.94 16.29
CA VAL A 23 4.69 -7.79 17.19
C VAL A 23 3.28 -7.29 17.36
N THR A 24 2.90 -7.02 18.62
CA THR A 24 1.61 -6.42 18.96
C THR A 24 1.84 -5.11 19.70
N VAL A 25 1.15 -4.06 19.28
CA VAL A 25 1.26 -2.71 19.85
C VAL A 25 -0.10 -2.16 20.17
N ASP A 26 -0.29 -1.78 21.42
CA ASP A 26 -1.50 -1.11 21.87
C ASP A 26 -1.29 0.41 21.83
N VAL A 27 -2.14 1.08 21.07
CA VAL A 27 -2.14 2.54 20.94
C VAL A 27 -3.35 3.10 21.68
N PRO A 28 -3.15 3.80 22.81
CA PRO A 28 -4.24 4.34 23.60
C PRO A 28 -4.98 5.46 22.83
N PRO A 29 -6.21 5.79 23.25
CA PRO A 29 -7.06 6.76 22.54
C PRO A 29 -6.37 8.10 22.24
N GLU A 30 -5.61 8.63 23.18
CA GLU A 30 -4.94 9.94 23.08
C GLU A 30 -3.90 9.97 21.95
N LYS A 31 -3.27 8.82 21.67
CA LYS A 31 -2.29 8.64 20.60
C LYS A 31 -2.91 8.08 19.31
N ALA A 32 -4.20 7.71 19.34
CA ALA A 32 -4.94 7.15 18.21
C ALA A 32 -6.01 8.15 17.69
N PHE A 33 -7.28 7.86 17.93
CA PHE A 33 -8.40 8.63 17.40
C PHE A 33 -8.96 9.67 18.41
N GLY A 34 -8.24 9.91 19.48
CA GLY A 34 -8.63 10.81 20.56
C GLY A 34 -9.64 10.21 21.52
N SER A 35 -9.78 10.85 22.68
CA SER A 35 -10.81 10.51 23.65
C SER A 35 -12.20 10.84 23.11
N ARG A 36 -13.21 10.18 23.64
CA ARG A 36 -14.59 10.45 23.27
C ARG A 36 -15.03 11.80 23.87
N ASP A 37 -15.52 12.70 23.02
CA ASP A 37 -15.98 14.02 23.39
C ASP A 37 -17.48 13.97 23.69
N PRO A 38 -17.94 14.20 24.93
CA PRO A 38 -19.36 14.25 25.27
C PRO A 38 -20.14 15.35 24.51
N ASN A 39 -19.48 16.45 24.15
CA ASN A 39 -20.12 17.55 23.42
C ASN A 39 -20.48 17.19 21.99
N LYS A 40 -19.89 16.09 21.45
CA LYS A 40 -20.26 15.53 20.14
C LYS A 40 -21.44 14.57 20.22
N VAL A 41 -21.97 14.30 21.40
CA VAL A 41 -23.19 13.52 21.59
C VAL A 41 -24.38 14.50 21.75
N ARG A 42 -25.32 14.43 20.83
CA ARG A 42 -26.47 15.33 20.81
C ARG A 42 -27.76 14.58 21.01
N LEU A 43 -28.65 15.11 21.86
CA LEU A 43 -30.02 14.67 22.03
C LEU A 43 -30.92 15.63 21.28
N ILE A 44 -31.62 15.17 20.25
CA ILE A 44 -32.50 15.97 19.42
C ILE A 44 -33.91 15.35 19.33
N PRO A 45 -34.97 16.13 19.05
CA PRO A 45 -36.26 15.55 18.74
C PRO A 45 -36.20 14.62 17.52
N LEU A 46 -36.84 13.44 17.59
CA LEU A 46 -36.85 12.44 16.53
C LEU A 46 -37.35 13.03 15.18
N ARG A 47 -38.34 13.91 15.22
CA ARG A 47 -38.87 14.63 14.05
C ARG A 47 -37.83 15.40 13.24
N LYS A 48 -36.67 15.76 13.84
CA LYS A 48 -35.59 16.44 13.12
C LYS A 48 -34.84 15.52 12.12
N LEU A 49 -35.08 14.23 12.16
CA LEU A 49 -34.55 13.29 11.15
C LEU A 49 -35.36 13.32 9.84
N GLY A 50 -36.50 14.10 9.80
CA GLY A 50 -37.34 14.17 8.62
C GLY A 50 -37.93 12.81 8.26
N ASP A 51 -37.94 12.49 6.97
CA ASP A 51 -38.52 11.24 6.42
C ASP A 51 -37.87 9.97 7.00
N LYS A 52 -36.71 10.09 7.58
CA LYS A 52 -35.98 8.95 8.21
C LYS A 52 -36.42 8.69 9.65
N ALA A 53 -37.31 9.52 10.22
CA ALA A 53 -37.72 9.44 11.64
C ALA A 53 -38.40 8.11 11.97
N ASP A 54 -39.29 7.64 11.09
CA ASP A 54 -40.14 6.46 11.34
C ASP A 54 -39.36 5.15 11.15
N GLU A 55 -38.27 5.14 10.35
CA GLU A 55 -37.46 3.97 10.07
C GLU A 55 -36.19 3.93 10.92
N ALA A 56 -35.88 4.99 11.66
CA ALA A 56 -34.63 5.13 12.39
C ALA A 56 -34.45 4.06 13.49
N LYS A 57 -33.31 3.44 13.50
CA LYS A 57 -32.94 2.40 14.46
C LYS A 57 -31.62 2.74 15.18
N VAL A 58 -31.47 2.19 16.37
CA VAL A 58 -30.20 2.27 17.10
C VAL A 58 -29.12 1.56 16.30
N GLY A 59 -27.99 2.25 16.07
CA GLY A 59 -26.89 1.79 15.23
C GLY A 59 -26.87 2.40 13.84
N ASP A 60 -27.95 3.02 13.38
CA ASP A 60 -27.99 3.65 12.07
C ASP A 60 -27.00 4.81 11.97
N VAL A 61 -26.41 4.92 10.79
CA VAL A 61 -25.52 6.03 10.42
C VAL A 61 -26.36 7.11 9.75
N ILE A 62 -26.31 8.30 10.30
CA ILE A 62 -27.03 9.46 9.78
C ILE A 62 -26.06 10.60 9.46
N GLU A 63 -26.40 11.37 8.46
CA GLU A 63 -25.72 12.61 8.12
C GLU A 63 -26.62 13.79 8.49
N MET A 64 -26.09 14.72 9.30
CA MET A 64 -26.75 15.92 9.73
C MET A 64 -25.75 17.06 9.88
N ASP A 65 -26.05 18.26 9.38
CA ASP A 65 -25.18 19.44 9.42
C ASP A 65 -23.76 19.15 8.85
N ASN A 66 -23.66 18.41 7.74
CA ASN A 66 -22.41 17.93 7.13
C ASN A 66 -21.55 17.08 8.07
N ARG A 67 -22.15 16.42 9.03
CA ARG A 67 -21.49 15.51 9.97
C ARG A 67 -22.17 14.15 9.95
N VAL A 68 -21.35 13.12 9.95
CA VAL A 68 -21.81 11.74 10.06
C VAL A 68 -21.86 11.37 11.55
N GLY A 69 -23.01 10.87 12.00
CA GLY A 69 -23.22 10.39 13.37
C GLY A 69 -23.91 9.04 13.42
N ILE A 70 -23.84 8.40 14.57
CA ILE A 70 -24.47 7.10 14.83
C ILE A 70 -25.57 7.27 15.88
N ILE A 71 -26.75 6.73 15.61
CA ILE A 71 -27.85 6.71 16.58
C ILE A 71 -27.49 5.77 17.73
N ARG A 72 -27.48 6.30 18.97
CA ARG A 72 -27.16 5.53 20.17
C ARG A 72 -28.39 5.10 20.95
N SER A 73 -29.41 5.93 20.98
CA SER A 73 -30.67 5.60 21.60
C SER A 73 -31.82 6.36 21.00
N ILE A 74 -33.01 5.79 21.05
CA ILE A 74 -34.28 6.45 20.68
C ILE A 74 -35.22 6.20 21.83
N SER A 75 -35.71 7.28 22.45
CA SER A 75 -36.64 7.21 23.58
C SER A 75 -37.46 8.47 23.68
N SER A 76 -38.73 8.35 24.06
CA SER A 76 -39.64 9.45 24.36
C SER A 76 -39.66 10.56 23.27
N GLY A 77 -39.66 10.13 21.99
CA GLY A 77 -39.69 11.08 20.86
C GLY A 77 -38.39 11.86 20.65
N ARG A 78 -37.29 11.41 21.27
CA ARG A 78 -35.94 11.96 21.10
C ARG A 78 -34.99 10.91 20.63
N VAL A 79 -33.96 11.35 19.89
CA VAL A 79 -32.87 10.51 19.40
C VAL A 79 -31.54 11.08 19.90
N GLN A 80 -30.71 10.19 20.45
CA GLN A 80 -29.34 10.51 20.82
C GLN A 80 -28.41 10.12 19.70
N ILE A 81 -27.67 11.08 19.17
CA ILE A 81 -26.73 10.89 18.05
C ILE A 81 -25.33 11.20 18.52
N ASP A 82 -24.42 10.32 18.21
CA ASP A 82 -23.00 10.43 18.51
C ASP A 82 -22.20 10.76 17.24
N PHE A 83 -21.66 11.96 17.17
CA PHE A 83 -20.83 12.46 16.08
C PHE A 83 -19.33 12.25 16.32
N ASN A 84 -18.94 11.51 17.36
CA ASN A 84 -17.55 11.10 17.56
C ASN A 84 -17.10 10.15 16.46
N HIS A 85 -15.79 10.16 16.20
CA HIS A 85 -15.21 9.10 15.37
C HIS A 85 -15.51 7.73 16.00
N ARG A 86 -15.85 6.73 15.18
CA ARG A 86 -16.27 5.39 15.65
C ARG A 86 -15.23 4.70 16.55
N LEU A 87 -13.95 5.07 16.41
CA LEU A 87 -12.84 4.56 17.21
C LEU A 87 -12.39 5.50 18.33
N ALA A 88 -13.05 6.66 18.52
CA ALA A 88 -12.75 7.56 19.63
C ALA A 88 -12.98 6.88 20.97
N GLY A 89 -12.06 7.07 21.91
CA GLY A 89 -12.08 6.47 23.23
C GLY A 89 -11.69 4.99 23.26
N LYS A 90 -11.24 4.42 22.14
CA LYS A 90 -10.80 3.02 22.06
C LYS A 90 -9.29 2.92 21.94
N THR A 91 -8.69 2.00 22.70
CA THR A 91 -7.34 1.53 22.43
C THR A 91 -7.34 0.71 21.16
N ILE A 92 -6.40 0.96 20.26
CA ILE A 92 -6.26 0.26 18.99
C ILE A 92 -5.05 -0.67 19.09
N THR A 93 -5.29 -1.95 18.93
CA THR A 93 -4.24 -2.97 18.89
C THR A 93 -3.84 -3.20 17.44
N TYR A 94 -2.55 -3.01 17.13
CA TYR A 94 -1.95 -3.38 15.84
C TYR A 94 -1.13 -4.64 16.02
N SER A 95 -1.42 -5.66 15.23
CA SER A 95 -0.58 -6.85 15.13
C SER A 95 0.05 -6.88 13.74
N PHE A 96 1.37 -7.04 13.68
CA PHE A 96 2.11 -7.07 12.43
C PHE A 96 3.36 -7.95 12.56
N LYS A 97 3.90 -8.31 11.39
CA LYS A 97 5.17 -9.04 11.27
C LYS A 97 6.05 -8.33 10.25
N VAL A 98 7.29 -8.07 10.60
CA VAL A 98 8.31 -7.60 9.66
C VAL A 98 8.77 -8.77 8.82
N VAL A 99 8.42 -8.80 7.56
CA VAL A 99 8.75 -9.91 6.64
C VAL A 99 10.18 -9.80 6.12
N LYS A 100 10.62 -8.56 5.83
CA LYS A 100 11.94 -8.31 5.27
C LYS A 100 12.37 -6.87 5.52
N VAL A 101 13.64 -6.66 5.78
CA VAL A 101 14.29 -5.34 5.72
C VAL A 101 14.93 -5.18 4.34
N LEU A 102 14.69 -4.05 3.70
CA LEU A 102 15.25 -3.74 2.38
C LEU A 102 16.67 -3.15 2.56
N GLU A 103 17.68 -3.91 2.15
CA GLU A 103 19.07 -3.57 2.43
C GLU A 103 19.69 -2.67 1.36
N ASN A 104 19.36 -2.90 0.09
CA ASN A 104 19.94 -2.17 -1.03
C ASN A 104 18.96 -1.20 -1.70
N ASP A 105 19.49 -0.23 -2.43
CA ASP A 105 18.70 0.83 -3.06
C ASP A 105 17.80 0.30 -4.17
N ARG A 106 18.20 -0.77 -4.87
CA ARG A 106 17.35 -1.40 -5.89
C ARG A 106 16.06 -1.98 -5.27
N GLU A 107 16.18 -2.70 -4.15
CA GLU A 107 15.02 -3.24 -3.44
C GLU A 107 14.09 -2.13 -2.93
N ARG A 108 14.69 -1.05 -2.38
CA ARG A 108 13.93 0.12 -1.91
C ARG A 108 13.17 0.79 -3.05
N VAL A 109 13.82 1.00 -4.19
CA VAL A 109 13.21 1.57 -5.40
C VAL A 109 12.06 0.70 -5.88
N VAL A 110 12.27 -0.61 -6.03
CA VAL A 110 11.22 -1.57 -6.45
C VAL A 110 10.02 -1.53 -5.52
N ALA A 111 10.25 -1.53 -4.21
CA ALA A 111 9.18 -1.48 -3.22
C ALA A 111 8.37 -0.17 -3.29
N LEU A 112 9.05 0.98 -3.49
CA LEU A 112 8.40 2.28 -3.63
C LEU A 112 7.56 2.39 -4.91
N ILE A 113 8.05 1.82 -6.03
CA ILE A 113 7.29 1.75 -7.28
C ILE A 113 6.04 0.91 -7.08
N ARG A 114 6.18 -0.32 -6.54
CA ARG A 114 5.07 -1.26 -6.35
C ARG A 114 4.00 -0.75 -5.38
N ARG A 115 4.36 0.11 -4.46
CA ARG A 115 3.41 0.76 -3.55
C ARG A 115 2.39 1.64 -4.28
N ARG A 116 2.77 2.25 -5.41
CA ARG A 116 1.93 3.16 -6.20
C ARG A 116 1.41 2.53 -7.48
N MET A 117 2.17 1.65 -8.06
CA MET A 117 1.86 0.95 -9.29
C MET A 117 2.03 -0.56 -9.01
N PRO A 118 0.93 -1.34 -8.88
CA PRO A 118 0.96 -2.75 -8.45
C PRO A 118 1.45 -3.67 -9.58
N VAL A 119 2.67 -3.44 -10.05
CA VAL A 119 3.33 -4.24 -11.08
C VAL A 119 3.90 -5.52 -10.47
N LYS A 120 3.80 -6.63 -11.20
CA LYS A 120 4.51 -7.85 -10.84
C LYS A 120 6.02 -7.64 -10.95
N GLN A 121 6.78 -8.30 -10.08
CA GLN A 121 8.23 -8.07 -9.98
C GLN A 121 8.98 -8.45 -11.25
N ASP A 122 8.56 -9.50 -11.93
CA ASP A 122 9.07 -9.99 -13.21
C ASP A 122 8.86 -9.02 -14.38
N LYS A 123 7.85 -8.16 -14.29
CA LYS A 123 7.54 -7.14 -15.32
C LYS A 123 8.15 -5.76 -15.02
N LEU A 124 8.76 -5.58 -13.86
CA LEU A 124 9.33 -4.31 -13.45
C LEU A 124 10.84 -4.30 -13.74
N ASN A 125 11.24 -3.56 -14.76
CA ASN A 125 12.64 -3.34 -15.07
C ASN A 125 13.08 -1.95 -14.57
N VAL A 126 14.16 -1.93 -13.76
CA VAL A 126 14.78 -0.72 -13.24
C VAL A 126 16.30 -0.83 -13.34
N VAL A 127 16.94 0.25 -13.78
CA VAL A 127 18.40 0.34 -13.88
C VAL A 127 18.88 1.54 -13.08
N ILE A 128 19.78 1.30 -12.13
CA ILE A 128 20.44 2.35 -11.34
C ILE A 128 21.85 2.51 -11.89
N ASN A 129 22.16 3.68 -12.43
CA ASN A 129 23.47 4.00 -12.96
C ASN A 129 24.39 4.56 -11.88
N ASN A 130 25.72 4.46 -12.09
CA ASN A 130 26.71 4.88 -11.11
C ASN A 130 26.72 6.40 -10.80
N ASP A 131 26.16 7.22 -11.68
CA ASP A 131 25.99 8.68 -11.53
C ASP A 131 24.79 9.09 -10.66
N GLY A 132 24.01 8.10 -10.22
CA GLY A 132 22.77 8.31 -9.46
C GLY A 132 21.53 8.54 -10.35
N MET A 133 21.60 8.21 -11.63
CA MET A 133 20.44 8.20 -12.53
C MET A 133 19.70 6.87 -12.41
N LEU A 134 18.38 6.94 -12.29
CA LEU A 134 17.49 5.80 -12.24
C LEU A 134 16.61 5.76 -13.49
N ASP A 135 16.66 4.67 -14.22
CA ASP A 135 15.77 4.37 -15.33
C ASP A 135 14.68 3.41 -14.87
N ILE A 136 13.44 3.77 -15.09
CA ILE A 136 12.25 2.99 -14.77
C ILE A 136 11.51 2.71 -16.08
N PHE A 137 11.51 1.45 -16.51
CA PHE A 137 10.77 1.04 -17.69
C PHE A 137 9.33 0.76 -17.28
N ILE A 138 8.42 1.52 -17.89
CA ILE A 138 6.98 1.37 -17.63
C ILE A 138 6.48 0.16 -18.44
N PRO A 139 5.79 -0.81 -17.82
CA PRO A 139 5.18 -1.89 -18.58
C PRO A 139 4.08 -1.39 -19.52
N GLU A 140 3.98 -1.95 -20.71
CA GLU A 140 3.04 -1.55 -21.76
C GLU A 140 1.58 -1.46 -21.28
N GLU A 141 1.19 -2.36 -20.37
CA GLU A 141 -0.16 -2.41 -19.78
C GLU A 141 -0.55 -1.13 -19.00
N TYR A 142 0.44 -0.29 -18.65
CA TYR A 142 0.20 0.97 -17.93
C TYR A 142 0.22 2.22 -18.81
N TYR A 143 0.64 2.15 -20.09
CA TYR A 143 0.81 3.34 -20.94
C TYR A 143 -0.44 4.18 -21.08
N MET A 144 -1.59 3.51 -21.20
CA MET A 144 -2.89 4.16 -21.36
C MET A 144 -3.66 4.33 -20.05
N GLN A 145 -3.02 4.05 -18.89
CA GLN A 145 -3.68 4.18 -17.61
C GLN A 145 -3.95 5.64 -17.27
N GLU A 146 -5.20 5.95 -16.94
CA GLU A 146 -5.58 7.27 -16.48
C GLU A 146 -4.81 7.64 -15.20
N GLY A 147 -4.30 8.87 -15.15
CA GLY A 147 -3.53 9.35 -14.00
C GLY A 147 -2.08 8.86 -13.93
N LEU A 148 -1.54 8.16 -14.93
CA LEU A 148 -0.17 7.65 -14.92
C LEU A 148 0.85 8.74 -14.59
N GLN A 149 0.68 9.98 -15.07
CA GLN A 149 1.61 11.07 -14.79
C GLN A 149 1.61 11.46 -13.29
N ILE A 150 0.46 11.37 -12.63
CA ILE A 150 0.35 11.60 -11.18
C ILE A 150 1.08 10.49 -10.43
N VAL A 151 0.91 9.24 -10.86
CA VAL A 151 1.61 8.07 -10.30
C VAL A 151 3.13 8.22 -10.46
N LYS A 152 3.63 8.54 -11.67
CA LYS A 152 5.05 8.80 -11.96
C LYS A 152 5.62 9.87 -11.04
N ARG A 153 4.93 11.02 -10.91
CA ARG A 153 5.33 12.10 -10.00
C ARG A 153 5.37 11.64 -8.55
N GLY A 154 4.39 10.85 -8.13
CA GLY A 154 4.34 10.28 -6.78
C GLY A 154 5.50 9.32 -6.51
N ILE A 155 5.84 8.45 -7.45
CA ILE A 155 6.99 7.54 -7.39
C ILE A 155 8.29 8.34 -7.26
N ALA A 156 8.50 9.34 -8.11
CA ALA A 156 9.69 10.19 -8.06
C ALA A 156 9.87 10.88 -6.71
N ASN A 157 8.80 11.47 -6.17
CA ASN A 157 8.82 12.12 -4.87
C ASN A 157 9.17 11.15 -3.73
N ASP A 158 8.60 9.94 -3.75
CA ASP A 158 8.90 8.93 -2.74
C ASP A 158 10.36 8.46 -2.84
N ILE A 159 10.87 8.20 -4.06
CA ILE A 159 12.25 7.78 -4.27
C ILE A 159 13.24 8.86 -3.79
N PHE A 160 13.09 10.11 -4.20
CA PHE A 160 13.96 11.21 -3.74
C PHE A 160 13.91 11.41 -2.22
N LYS A 161 12.79 11.10 -1.59
CA LYS A 161 12.66 11.19 -0.13
C LYS A 161 13.42 10.09 0.59
N TYR A 162 13.34 8.85 0.10
CA TYR A 162 13.79 7.66 0.83
C TYR A 162 15.09 7.05 0.31
N VAL A 163 15.50 7.32 -0.95
CA VAL A 163 16.72 6.78 -1.57
C VAL A 163 17.61 7.94 -2.00
N LYS A 164 18.52 8.34 -1.11
CA LYS A 164 19.33 9.55 -1.28
C LYS A 164 20.43 9.45 -2.34
N SER A 165 20.79 8.25 -2.75
CA SER A 165 21.74 8.00 -3.83
C SER A 165 21.19 8.39 -5.21
N ILE A 166 19.87 8.44 -5.38
CA ILE A 166 19.22 8.78 -6.65
C ILE A 166 19.11 10.30 -6.79
N LYS A 167 19.69 10.81 -7.89
CA LYS A 167 19.72 12.26 -8.23
C LYS A 167 18.73 12.61 -9.33
N SER A 168 18.46 11.69 -10.25
CA SER A 168 17.54 11.88 -11.37
C SER A 168 16.79 10.59 -11.71
N ILE A 169 15.59 10.73 -12.27
CA ILE A 169 14.73 9.61 -12.63
C ILE A 169 14.22 9.82 -14.04
N ARG A 170 14.35 8.80 -14.88
CA ARG A 170 13.72 8.72 -16.19
C ARG A 170 12.65 7.64 -16.17
N PHE A 171 11.47 7.99 -16.69
CA PHE A 171 10.43 7.00 -16.98
C PHE A 171 10.47 6.71 -18.47
N ILE A 172 10.68 5.46 -18.82
CA ILE A 172 10.90 5.03 -20.20
C ILE A 172 9.69 4.20 -20.63
N GLU A 173 9.09 4.60 -21.73
CA GLU A 173 8.07 3.86 -22.44
C GLU A 173 8.69 3.41 -23.78
N VAL A 174 8.64 2.13 -24.08
CA VAL A 174 9.23 1.54 -25.28
C VAL A 174 8.09 1.13 -26.21
N TYR A 175 8.09 1.69 -27.41
CA TYR A 175 7.14 1.34 -28.46
C TYR A 175 7.89 0.58 -29.55
N GLU A 176 7.61 -0.70 -29.70
CA GLU A 176 8.23 -1.55 -30.72
C GLU A 176 7.33 -1.68 -31.96
N ARG A 177 7.94 -1.79 -33.13
CA ARG A 177 7.21 -2.12 -34.35
C ARG A 177 6.70 -3.56 -34.28
N LYS A 178 5.46 -3.82 -34.66
CA LYS A 178 4.82 -5.15 -34.47
C LYS A 178 5.57 -6.31 -35.14
N GLU A 179 6.38 -6.06 -36.13
CA GLU A 179 7.21 -7.08 -36.82
C GLU A 179 8.39 -7.49 -35.94
N ASP A 180 9.07 -6.51 -35.36
CA ASP A 180 10.25 -6.71 -34.51
C ASP A 180 9.87 -7.33 -33.14
N ALA A 181 8.68 -7.01 -32.61
CA ALA A 181 8.15 -7.55 -31.36
C ALA A 181 7.83 -9.07 -31.42
N LYS A 182 7.64 -9.64 -32.60
CA LYS A 182 7.47 -11.09 -32.76
C LYS A 182 8.81 -11.81 -32.78
N GLU A 183 9.84 -11.22 -33.37
CA GLU A 183 11.19 -11.79 -33.44
C GLU A 183 11.85 -11.76 -32.07
N SER A 184 11.77 -10.66 -31.33
CA SER A 184 12.32 -10.56 -29.97
C SER A 184 11.68 -11.55 -29.00
N LYS A 185 10.36 -11.74 -29.03
CA LYS A 185 9.67 -12.74 -28.19
C LYS A 185 9.99 -14.19 -28.57
N VAL A 186 10.35 -14.45 -29.82
CA VAL A 186 10.78 -15.79 -30.27
C VAL A 186 12.22 -16.05 -29.82
N GLU A 187 13.05 -15.03 -29.88
CA GLU A 187 14.46 -15.12 -29.46
C GLU A 187 14.60 -15.27 -27.94
N GLU A 188 13.81 -14.52 -27.17
CA GLU A 188 13.73 -14.62 -25.70
C GLU A 188 13.22 -16.01 -25.25
N LYS A 189 12.21 -16.57 -25.95
CA LYS A 189 11.75 -17.93 -25.68
C LYS A 189 12.78 -19.01 -26.07
N ARG A 190 13.53 -18.80 -27.15
CA ARG A 190 14.62 -19.72 -27.52
C ARG A 190 15.75 -19.70 -26.52
N ALA A 191 16.16 -18.51 -26.06
CA ALA A 191 17.17 -18.36 -25.03
C ALA A 191 16.76 -19.02 -23.70
N ALA A 192 15.52 -18.84 -23.26
CA ALA A 192 15.00 -19.48 -22.05
C ALA A 192 14.99 -21.02 -22.15
N VAL A 193 14.59 -21.58 -23.30
CA VAL A 193 14.60 -23.03 -23.54
C VAL A 193 16.04 -23.58 -23.61
N GLU A 194 16.98 -22.84 -24.21
CA GLU A 194 18.40 -23.25 -24.22
C GLU A 194 19.03 -23.24 -22.82
N GLU A 195 18.59 -22.32 -21.96
CA GLU A 195 19.08 -22.26 -20.59
C GLU A 195 18.49 -23.38 -19.71
N GLU A 196 17.24 -23.75 -19.89
CA GLU A 196 16.62 -24.91 -19.25
C GLU A 196 17.29 -26.21 -19.67
N VAL A 197 17.54 -26.40 -20.96
CA VAL A 197 18.23 -27.63 -21.49
C VAL A 197 19.64 -27.73 -20.93
N LYS A 198 20.39 -26.63 -20.84
CA LYS A 198 21.75 -26.65 -20.25
C LYS A 198 21.73 -26.97 -18.75
N GLN A 199 20.71 -26.52 -18.02
CA GLN A 199 20.56 -26.86 -16.60
C GLN A 199 20.18 -28.32 -16.39
N GLU A 200 19.36 -28.91 -17.25
CA GLU A 200 19.01 -30.33 -17.21
C GLU A 200 20.21 -31.23 -17.58
N GLU A 201 21.00 -30.86 -18.58
CA GLU A 201 22.23 -31.60 -18.94
C GLU A 201 23.26 -31.57 -17.80
N GLN A 202 23.44 -30.42 -17.14
CA GLN A 202 24.37 -30.32 -15.99
C GLN A 202 23.86 -31.12 -14.77
N ALA A 203 22.58 -31.22 -14.55
CA ALA A 203 21.97 -32.01 -13.49
C ALA A 203 22.14 -33.52 -13.74
N GLN A 204 22.06 -33.98 -14.99
CA GLN A 204 22.26 -35.40 -15.36
C GLN A 204 23.71 -35.82 -15.27
N VAL A 205 24.67 -34.96 -15.59
CA VAL A 205 26.11 -35.25 -15.47
C VAL A 205 26.54 -35.37 -14.00
N SER A 206 25.95 -34.56 -13.11
CA SER A 206 26.27 -34.62 -11.67
C SER A 206 25.72 -35.87 -10.95
N THR A 207 24.65 -36.47 -11.47
CA THR A 207 24.09 -37.73 -10.94
C THR A 207 24.84 -39.00 -11.43
N SER A 208 25.55 -38.92 -12.56
CA SER A 208 26.30 -40.04 -13.15
C SER A 208 27.68 -40.27 -12.53
N THR A 209 28.27 -39.28 -11.84
CA THR A 209 29.62 -39.37 -11.23
C THR A 209 29.63 -39.76 -9.75
N GLY A 210 28.47 -40.03 -9.16
CA GLY A 210 28.33 -40.37 -7.73
C GLY A 210 28.23 -41.88 -7.39
N ASN A 211 28.45 -42.79 -8.33
CA ASN A 211 28.29 -44.24 -8.10
C ASN A 211 29.51 -45.03 -8.57
N THR A 212 30.63 -44.82 -7.86
CA THR A 212 31.79 -45.74 -7.93
C THR A 212 32.40 -45.90 -6.53
#